data_a920ee4cc8f2fe17df1110f331570d9f
#
_entry.id   a920ee4cc8f2fe17df1110f331570d9f
#
_cell.length_a   1.000
_cell.length_b   1.000
_cell.length_c   1.000
_cell.angle_alpha   90.00
_cell.angle_beta   90.00
_cell.angle_gamma   90.00
#
_symmetry.space_group_name_H-M   'P 1'
#
loop_
_entity.id
_entity.type
_entity.pdbx_description
1 polymer ?
#
loop_
_entity_poly.entity_id
_entity_poly.type
_entity_poly.pdbx_seq_one_letter_code
_entity_poly.pdbx_strand_id
1 'polypeptide(L)'
;MGEPIHVPLLDLNQQNQPLAAELKDTFARVLDSSQFILGPEVTEFERQVAAGVGATHAIGVSSGTDALLLSLMALDIGPGDQVLCPSFTFFAPAGS
;
A
#
# COMPACT_ATOMS: atom_id res chain seq x y z
N MET A 1 -9.11 32.28 -30.04
CA MET A 1 -9.58 31.62 -28.82
C MET A 1 -8.68 30.40 -28.60
N GLY A 2 -7.95 30.34 -27.50
CA GLY A 2 -7.10 29.18 -27.19
C GLY A 2 -7.98 27.94 -26.90
N GLU A 3 -7.44 26.75 -27.18
CA GLU A 3 -8.12 25.51 -26.76
C GLU A 3 -8.35 25.49 -25.25
N PRO A 4 -9.48 24.94 -24.76
CA PRO A 4 -9.73 24.85 -23.34
C PRO A 4 -8.67 23.98 -22.67
N ILE A 5 -8.06 24.50 -21.62
CA ILE A 5 -7.09 23.75 -20.80
C ILE A 5 -7.88 22.68 -20.04
N HIS A 6 -7.61 21.43 -20.35
CA HIS A 6 -8.17 20.29 -19.60
C HIS A 6 -7.30 20.00 -18.37
N VAL A 7 -7.85 20.23 -17.18
CA VAL A 7 -7.22 19.89 -15.91
C VAL A 7 -7.85 18.61 -15.39
N PRO A 8 -7.14 17.45 -15.39
CA PRO A 8 -7.70 16.20 -14.88
C PRO A 8 -7.84 16.28 -13.34
N LEU A 9 -8.84 15.61 -12.79
CA LEU A 9 -9.04 15.49 -11.35
C LEU A 9 -7.88 14.72 -10.69
N LEU A 10 -7.29 13.78 -11.42
CA LEU A 10 -6.17 12.95 -11.00
C LEU A 10 -5.27 12.69 -12.21
N ASP A 11 -3.98 12.92 -12.07
CA ASP A 11 -2.96 12.62 -13.07
C ASP A 11 -1.86 11.71 -12.50
N LEU A 12 -2.10 10.40 -12.56
CA LEU A 12 -1.15 9.39 -12.12
C LEU A 12 0.12 9.35 -12.99
N ASN A 13 0.03 9.77 -14.25
CA ASN A 13 1.19 9.79 -15.14
C ASN A 13 2.24 10.81 -14.65
N GLN A 14 1.79 11.98 -14.23
CA GLN A 14 2.68 13.00 -13.69
C GLN A 14 3.40 12.51 -12.41
N GLN A 15 2.71 11.75 -11.57
CA GLN A 15 3.29 11.16 -10.37
C GLN A 15 4.27 10.03 -10.70
N ASN A 16 3.93 9.13 -11.63
CA ASN A 16 4.68 7.91 -11.90
C ASN A 16 5.85 8.12 -12.86
N GLN A 17 5.78 9.11 -13.75
CA GLN A 17 6.81 9.34 -14.76
C GLN A 17 8.22 9.54 -14.19
N PRO A 18 8.43 10.32 -13.11
CA PRO A 18 9.76 10.46 -12.50
C PRO A 18 10.31 9.15 -11.93
N LEU A 19 9.44 8.22 -11.52
CA LEU A 19 9.78 6.94 -10.91
C LEU A 19 9.90 5.80 -11.93
N ALA A 20 9.53 6.03 -13.19
CA ALA A 20 9.37 4.98 -14.18
C ALA A 20 10.64 4.15 -14.45
N ALA A 21 11.81 4.79 -14.43
CA ALA A 21 13.08 4.08 -14.62
C ALA A 21 13.37 3.14 -13.45
N GLU A 22 13.30 3.64 -12.23
CA GLU A 22 13.55 2.88 -11.00
C GLU A 22 12.56 1.71 -10.84
N LEU A 23 11.28 1.94 -11.14
CA LEU A 23 10.26 0.90 -11.11
C LEU A 23 10.55 -0.22 -12.13
N LYS A 24 10.97 0.13 -13.34
CA LYS A 24 11.34 -0.86 -14.37
C LYS A 24 12.56 -1.67 -13.97
N ASP A 25 13.59 -1.03 -13.40
CA ASP A 25 14.80 -1.70 -12.94
C ASP A 25 14.50 -2.65 -11.79
N THR A 26 13.66 -2.22 -10.84
CA THR A 26 13.23 -3.07 -9.72
C THR A 26 12.41 -4.26 -10.22
N PHE A 27 11.47 -4.03 -11.14
CA PHE A 27 10.69 -5.09 -11.75
C PHE A 27 11.58 -6.11 -12.47
N ALA A 28 12.58 -5.65 -13.24
CA ALA A 28 13.52 -6.53 -13.92
C ALA A 28 14.30 -7.42 -12.93
N ARG A 29 14.82 -6.83 -11.83
CA ARG A 29 15.51 -7.59 -10.79
C ARG A 29 14.65 -8.68 -10.16
N VAL A 30 13.38 -8.35 -9.85
CA VAL A 30 12.43 -9.32 -9.29
C VAL A 30 12.14 -10.44 -10.29
N LEU A 31 11.94 -10.09 -11.56
CA LEU A 31 11.70 -11.05 -12.62
C LEU A 31 12.89 -12.00 -12.81
N ASP A 32 14.10 -11.46 -12.87
CA ASP A 32 15.33 -12.23 -13.05
C ASP A 32 15.60 -13.18 -11.86
N SER A 33 15.27 -12.73 -10.64
CA SER A 33 15.43 -13.56 -9.43
C SER A 33 14.38 -14.66 -9.30
N SER A 34 13.22 -14.52 -9.97
CA SER A 34 12.05 -15.38 -9.81
C SER A 34 11.52 -15.50 -8.37
N GLN A 35 11.92 -14.60 -7.47
CA GLN A 35 11.50 -14.58 -6.07
C GLN A 35 10.29 -13.64 -5.88
N PHE A 36 9.12 -14.08 -6.36
CA PHE A 36 7.91 -13.27 -6.40
C PHE A 36 7.13 -13.23 -5.07
N ILE A 37 7.34 -14.21 -4.18
CA ILE A 37 6.60 -14.33 -2.93
C ILE A 37 7.60 -14.22 -1.78
N LEU A 38 7.36 -13.25 -0.88
CA LEU A 38 8.20 -13.00 0.31
C LEU A 38 9.71 -12.91 -0.03
N GLY A 39 10.02 -12.32 -1.18
CA GLY A 39 11.38 -12.14 -1.64
C GLY A 39 12.11 -10.99 -0.92
N PRO A 40 13.39 -10.77 -1.26
CA PRO A 40 14.21 -9.74 -0.62
C PRO A 40 13.66 -8.32 -0.77
N GLU A 41 12.95 -8.03 -1.86
CA GLU A 41 12.32 -6.72 -2.06
C GLU A 41 11.20 -6.47 -1.03
N VAL A 42 10.45 -7.50 -0.64
CA VAL A 42 9.44 -7.39 0.43
C VAL A 42 10.10 -7.12 1.77
N THR A 43 11.15 -7.87 2.10
CA THR A 43 11.90 -7.67 3.36
C THR A 43 12.49 -6.26 3.45
N GLU A 44 13.06 -5.77 2.36
CA GLU A 44 13.62 -4.41 2.32
C GLU A 44 12.54 -3.34 2.41
N PHE A 45 11.39 -3.54 1.74
CA PHE A 45 10.23 -2.66 1.85
C PHE A 45 9.73 -2.57 3.30
N GLU A 46 9.54 -3.70 3.97
CA GLU A 46 9.12 -3.76 5.37
C GLU A 46 10.10 -3.02 6.28
N ARG A 47 11.40 -3.23 6.08
CA ARG A 47 12.45 -2.55 6.84
C ARG A 47 12.40 -1.02 6.65
N GLN A 48 12.25 -0.55 5.42
CA GLN A 48 12.20 0.89 5.10
C GLN A 48 10.92 1.53 5.65
N VAL A 49 9.77 0.89 5.52
CA VAL A 49 8.51 1.39 6.07
C VAL A 49 8.59 1.48 7.59
N ALA A 50 9.05 0.44 8.26
CA ALA A 50 9.23 0.45 9.71
C ALA A 50 10.11 1.62 10.16
N ALA A 51 11.26 1.82 9.49
CA ALA A 51 12.17 2.93 9.78
C ALA A 51 11.53 4.30 9.51
N GLY A 52 10.79 4.44 8.41
CA GLY A 52 10.16 5.69 8.00
C GLY A 52 9.05 6.16 8.94
N VAL A 53 8.32 5.24 9.56
CA VAL A 53 7.24 5.53 10.51
C VAL A 53 7.65 5.40 11.98
N GLY A 54 8.91 5.03 12.27
CA GLY A 54 9.41 4.84 13.62
C GLY A 54 8.85 3.62 14.35
N ALA A 55 8.36 2.62 13.60
CA ALA A 55 7.87 1.36 14.16
C ALA A 55 8.99 0.33 14.31
N THR A 56 8.82 -0.63 15.23
CA THR A 56 9.77 -1.73 15.40
C THR A 56 9.71 -2.71 14.23
N HIS A 57 8.51 -2.95 13.70
CA HIS A 57 8.26 -3.88 12.61
C HIS A 57 7.24 -3.31 11.63
N ALA A 58 7.31 -3.72 10.37
CA ALA A 58 6.26 -3.61 9.38
C ALA A 58 6.07 -4.98 8.72
N ILE A 59 4.85 -5.29 8.35
CA ILE A 59 4.48 -6.57 7.74
C ILE A 59 3.75 -6.28 6.45
N GLY A 60 4.31 -6.75 5.32
CA GLY A 60 3.69 -6.63 4.02
C GLY A 60 2.48 -7.57 3.89
N VAL A 61 1.38 -7.03 3.40
CA VAL A 61 0.13 -7.77 3.17
C VAL A 61 -0.39 -7.48 1.77
N SER A 62 -1.35 -8.26 1.28
CA SER A 62 -1.80 -8.18 -0.11
C SER A 62 -2.61 -6.92 -0.44
N SER A 63 -3.25 -6.31 0.55
CA SER A 63 -4.08 -5.11 0.37
C SER A 63 -4.26 -4.32 1.66
N GLY A 64 -4.73 -3.07 1.55
CA GLY A 64 -5.13 -2.29 2.71
C GLY A 64 -6.32 -2.90 3.45
N THR A 65 -7.21 -3.61 2.77
CA THR A 65 -8.31 -4.36 3.40
C THR A 65 -7.77 -5.48 4.27
N ASP A 66 -6.81 -6.26 3.77
CA ASP A 66 -6.16 -7.31 4.55
C ASP A 66 -5.38 -6.73 5.73
N ALA A 67 -4.76 -5.57 5.57
CA ALA A 67 -4.07 -4.90 6.67
C ALA A 67 -5.02 -4.58 7.83
N LEU A 68 -6.22 -4.10 7.53
CA LEU A 68 -7.25 -3.82 8.53
C LEU A 68 -7.75 -5.12 9.18
N LEU A 69 -8.13 -6.10 8.38
CA LEU A 69 -8.62 -7.39 8.85
C LEU A 69 -7.59 -8.09 9.74
N LEU A 70 -6.35 -8.19 9.30
CA LEU A 70 -5.29 -8.84 10.07
C LEU A 70 -4.96 -8.07 11.36
N SER A 71 -5.09 -6.75 11.37
CA SER A 71 -4.92 -5.95 12.58
C SER A 71 -6.01 -6.24 13.60
N LEU A 72 -7.27 -6.34 13.18
CA LEU A 72 -8.37 -6.71 14.05
C LEU A 72 -8.22 -8.13 14.60
N MET A 73 -7.83 -9.08 13.75
CA MET A 73 -7.55 -10.46 14.14
C MET A 73 -6.39 -10.55 15.14
N ALA A 74 -5.33 -9.79 14.95
CA ALA A 74 -4.17 -9.77 15.85
C ALA A 74 -4.50 -9.20 17.25
N LEU A 75 -5.53 -8.35 17.33
CA LEU A 75 -6.07 -7.79 18.56
C LEU A 75 -7.19 -8.65 19.18
N ASP A 76 -7.52 -9.77 18.55
CA ASP A 76 -8.63 -10.68 18.96
C ASP A 76 -9.97 -9.95 19.05
N ILE A 77 -10.20 -8.99 18.15
CA ILE A 77 -11.47 -8.26 18.01
C ILE A 77 -12.54 -9.18 17.38
N GLY A 78 -13.69 -9.32 18.03
CA GLY A 78 -14.75 -10.22 17.60
C GLY A 78 -16.15 -9.80 18.02
N PRO A 79 -17.13 -10.69 17.94
CA PRO A 79 -18.52 -10.39 18.25
C PRO A 79 -18.69 -9.81 19.66
N GLY A 80 -19.26 -8.60 19.73
CA GLY A 80 -19.45 -7.87 20.99
C GLY A 80 -18.49 -6.71 21.19
N ASP A 81 -17.39 -6.65 20.44
CA ASP A 81 -16.45 -5.54 20.46
C ASP A 81 -16.96 -4.37 19.60
N GLN A 82 -16.43 -3.20 19.87
CA GLN A 82 -16.77 -1.98 19.15
C GLN A 82 -15.53 -1.37 18.51
N VAL A 83 -15.61 -1.07 17.22
CA VAL A 83 -14.55 -0.41 16.45
C VAL A 83 -15.06 0.94 15.96
N LEU A 84 -14.32 2.01 16.26
CA LEU A 84 -14.62 3.35 15.76
C LEU A 84 -14.04 3.52 14.36
N CYS A 85 -14.90 3.89 13.43
CA CYS A 85 -14.54 4.10 12.04
C CYS A 85 -15.00 5.48 11.56
N PRO A 86 -14.17 6.26 10.81
CA PRO A 86 -14.61 7.50 10.22
C PRO A 86 -15.67 7.24 9.14
N SER A 87 -16.66 8.14 9.05
CA SER A 87 -17.76 8.01 8.07
C SER A 87 -17.34 8.40 6.65
N PHE A 88 -16.31 9.21 6.49
CA PHE A 88 -15.78 9.63 5.20
C PHE A 88 -14.53 8.81 4.86
N THR A 89 -14.74 7.64 4.30
CA THR A 89 -13.68 6.70 3.93
C THR A 89 -14.19 5.67 2.92
N PHE A 90 -13.32 4.75 2.50
CA PHE A 90 -13.67 3.60 1.70
C PHE A 90 -14.46 2.57 2.52
N PHE A 91 -15.07 1.58 1.86
CA PHE A 91 -15.89 0.55 2.52
C PHE A 91 -15.07 -0.35 3.47
N ALA A 92 -13.83 -0.66 3.14
CA ALA A 92 -13.01 -1.64 3.85
C ALA A 92 -12.93 -1.43 5.39
N PRO A 93 -12.77 -0.20 5.93
CA PRO A 93 -12.73 0.00 7.38
C PRO A 93 -13.98 -0.47 8.14
N ALA A 94 -15.13 -0.46 7.47
CA ALA A 94 -16.38 -0.95 8.06
C ALA A 94 -16.73 -2.40 7.67
N GLY A 95 -16.07 -2.91 6.61
CA GLY A 95 -16.33 -4.25 6.06
C GLY A 95 -15.33 -5.32 6.52
N SER A 96 -14.26 -4.92 7.21
CA SER A 96 -13.28 -5.84 7.79
C SER A 96 -13.77 -6.39 9.10
#